data_0950025bef748fd4bccfe2f9e6c3c6db
#
_entry.id   0950025bef748fd4bccfe2f9e6c3c6db
#
_cell.length_a   1.000
_cell.length_b   1.000
_cell.length_c   1.000
_cell.angle_alpha   90.00
_cell.angle_beta   90.00
_cell.angle_gamma   90.00
#
_symmetry.space_group_name_H-M   'P 1'
#
loop_
_entity.id
_entity.type
_entity.pdbx_description
1 polymer ?
#
loop_
_entity_poly.entity_id
_entity_poly.type
_entity_poly.pdbx_seq_one_letter_code
_entity_poly.pdbx_strand_id
1 'polypeptide(L)'
;MKPTNEMAVSFLSCSANESFGRAAVAAFAAQLDPTIDELSDIKTAVSEAVTNCIVHAYRDTLGVIYITCKLYEDGRLSIRIRDKGCGIEDVEKAMQPLFTTSENEERAGLGFAVMESFMDKLRVTSKPGKGTTVTMYKTIKRRQAEKNT
;
A
#
# COMPACT_ATOMS: atom_id res chain seq x y z
N MET A 1 -1.10 -18.53 10.32
CA MET A 1 -2.24 -18.87 9.44
C MET A 1 -1.79 -18.82 7.99
N LYS A 2 -2.18 -19.80 7.22
CA LYS A 2 -1.84 -19.82 5.80
C LYS A 2 -2.82 -18.97 5.00
N PRO A 3 -2.35 -18.25 4.00
CA PRO A 3 -3.27 -17.53 3.13
C PRO A 3 -4.14 -18.50 2.31
N THR A 4 -5.38 -18.12 2.07
CA THR A 4 -6.30 -18.88 1.21
C THR A 4 -6.06 -18.56 -0.26
N ASN A 5 -5.49 -17.41 -0.55
CA ASN A 5 -5.11 -17.01 -1.90
C ASN A 5 -4.01 -15.95 -1.82
N GLU A 6 -3.21 -15.89 -2.86
CA GLU A 6 -2.18 -14.85 -2.94
C GLU A 6 -1.89 -14.51 -4.38
N MET A 7 -1.41 -13.30 -4.60
CA MET A 7 -0.95 -12.86 -5.90
C MET A 7 0.31 -12.02 -5.78
N ALA A 8 1.09 -12.01 -6.83
CA ALA A 8 2.23 -11.13 -6.93
C ALA A 8 2.22 -10.49 -8.31
N VAL A 9 2.50 -9.21 -8.37
CA VAL A 9 2.60 -8.49 -9.62
C VAL A 9 3.78 -7.52 -9.52
N SER A 10 4.46 -7.30 -10.63
CA SER A 10 5.52 -6.30 -10.67
C SER A 10 5.40 -5.49 -11.95
N PHE A 11 5.85 -4.26 -11.89
CA PHE A 11 5.79 -3.34 -13.02
C PHE A 11 6.81 -2.22 -12.84
N LEU A 12 7.07 -1.51 -13.94
CA LEU A 12 8.00 -0.38 -13.89
C LEU A 12 7.37 0.82 -13.21
N SER A 13 8.22 1.67 -12.65
CA SER A 13 7.82 2.84 -11.89
C SER A 13 7.43 4.04 -12.75
N CYS A 14 6.76 3.79 -13.86
CA CYS A 14 6.20 4.88 -14.66
C CYS A 14 4.82 5.27 -14.12
N SER A 15 4.46 6.54 -14.27
CA SER A 15 3.25 7.09 -13.66
C SER A 15 1.96 6.39 -14.12
N ALA A 16 1.94 5.89 -15.35
CA ALA A 16 0.78 5.15 -15.88
C ALA A 16 0.47 3.90 -15.06
N ASN A 17 1.46 3.31 -14.39
CA ASN A 17 1.28 2.08 -13.64
C ASN A 17 0.72 2.28 -12.23
N GLU A 18 0.55 3.53 -11.78
CA GLU A 18 -0.12 3.78 -10.51
C GLU A 18 -1.56 3.27 -10.56
N SER A 19 -2.29 3.60 -11.61
CA SER A 19 -3.67 3.14 -11.74
C SER A 19 -3.76 1.63 -11.95
N PHE A 20 -2.78 1.05 -12.65
CA PHE A 20 -2.74 -0.40 -12.80
C PHE A 20 -2.54 -1.10 -11.47
N GLY A 21 -1.59 -0.66 -10.66
CA GLY A 21 -1.32 -1.25 -9.34
C GLY A 21 -2.54 -1.17 -8.45
N ARG A 22 -3.18 -0.01 -8.39
CA ARG A 22 -4.39 0.21 -7.63
C ARG A 22 -5.52 -0.73 -8.09
N ALA A 23 -5.73 -0.83 -9.39
CA ALA A 23 -6.78 -1.68 -9.94
C ALA A 23 -6.52 -3.17 -9.69
N ALA A 24 -5.28 -3.60 -9.81
CA ALA A 24 -4.92 -5.00 -9.58
C ALA A 24 -5.19 -5.40 -8.13
N VAL A 25 -4.81 -4.57 -7.17
CA VAL A 25 -5.05 -4.86 -5.76
C VAL A 25 -6.55 -4.84 -5.45
N ALA A 26 -7.28 -3.85 -5.99
CA ALA A 26 -8.72 -3.75 -5.78
C ALA A 26 -9.45 -4.98 -6.33
N ALA A 27 -9.08 -5.44 -7.51
CA ALA A 27 -9.69 -6.62 -8.11
C ALA A 27 -9.43 -7.87 -7.26
N PHE A 28 -8.23 -8.00 -6.73
CA PHE A 28 -7.88 -9.12 -5.85
C PHE A 28 -8.66 -9.05 -4.53
N ALA A 29 -8.71 -7.87 -3.93
CA ALA A 29 -9.41 -7.64 -2.66
C ALA A 29 -10.92 -7.86 -2.77
N ALA A 30 -11.47 -7.72 -3.97
CA ALA A 30 -12.91 -7.93 -4.21
C ALA A 30 -13.37 -9.32 -3.83
N GLN A 31 -12.47 -10.31 -3.79
CA GLN A 31 -12.80 -11.67 -3.38
C GLN A 31 -13.28 -11.76 -1.93
N LEU A 32 -12.95 -10.77 -1.10
CA LEU A 32 -13.41 -10.69 0.29
C LEU A 32 -14.76 -9.99 0.42
N ASP A 33 -15.35 -9.59 -0.69
CA ASP A 33 -16.63 -8.89 -0.73
C ASP A 33 -16.64 -7.62 0.15
N PRO A 34 -15.70 -6.70 -0.07
CA PRO A 34 -15.64 -5.47 0.71
C PRO A 34 -16.80 -4.54 0.35
N THR A 35 -17.12 -3.63 1.26
CA THR A 35 -18.01 -2.52 0.96
C THR A 35 -17.32 -1.56 -0.01
N ILE A 36 -18.10 -0.66 -0.61
CA ILE A 36 -17.54 0.38 -1.49
C ILE A 36 -16.54 1.24 -0.72
N ASP A 37 -16.86 1.57 0.54
CA ASP A 37 -15.96 2.38 1.37
C ASP A 37 -14.67 1.65 1.70
N GLU A 38 -14.75 0.37 2.05
CA GLU A 38 -13.57 -0.44 2.31
C GLU A 38 -12.69 -0.55 1.06
N LEU A 39 -13.30 -0.75 -0.09
CA LEU A 39 -12.56 -0.84 -1.35
C LEU A 39 -11.90 0.48 -1.70
N SER A 40 -12.61 1.59 -1.48
CA SER A 40 -12.07 2.93 -1.71
C SER A 40 -10.87 3.21 -0.82
N ASP A 41 -10.94 2.82 0.45
CA ASP A 41 -9.83 2.96 1.40
C ASP A 41 -8.60 2.18 0.94
N ILE A 42 -8.81 0.95 0.47
CA ILE A 42 -7.72 0.12 -0.06
C ILE A 42 -7.08 0.79 -1.26
N LYS A 43 -7.89 1.25 -2.19
CA LYS A 43 -7.39 1.92 -3.40
C LYS A 43 -6.55 3.16 -3.06
N THR A 44 -7.03 3.97 -2.13
CA THR A 44 -6.33 5.19 -1.72
C THR A 44 -4.98 4.85 -1.09
N ALA A 45 -4.95 3.88 -0.19
CA ALA A 45 -3.71 3.48 0.46
C ALA A 45 -2.70 2.91 -0.54
N VAL A 46 -3.15 2.10 -1.48
CA VAL A 46 -2.27 1.53 -2.52
C VAL A 46 -1.74 2.63 -3.43
N SER A 47 -2.59 3.58 -3.83
CA SER A 47 -2.17 4.72 -4.65
C SER A 47 -1.04 5.49 -3.99
N GLU A 48 -1.17 5.76 -2.69
CA GLU A 48 -0.14 6.48 -1.96
C GLU A 48 1.18 5.70 -1.93
N ALA A 49 1.11 4.40 -1.67
CA ALA A 49 2.30 3.56 -1.60
C ALA A 49 3.00 3.44 -2.97
N VAL A 50 2.25 3.27 -4.04
CA VAL A 50 2.81 3.17 -5.39
C VAL A 50 3.39 4.52 -5.82
N THR A 51 2.70 5.62 -5.51
CA THR A 51 3.19 6.97 -5.82
C THR A 51 4.52 7.23 -5.10
N ASN A 52 4.67 6.77 -3.87
CA ASN A 52 5.94 6.89 -3.15
C ASN A 52 7.07 6.19 -3.90
N CYS A 53 6.82 5.03 -4.46
CA CYS A 53 7.83 4.32 -5.24
C CYS A 53 8.21 5.12 -6.48
N ILE A 54 7.22 5.66 -7.18
CA ILE A 54 7.45 6.38 -8.43
C ILE A 54 8.17 7.70 -8.19
N VAL A 55 7.69 8.48 -7.23
CA VAL A 55 8.15 9.87 -7.03
C VAL A 55 9.38 9.94 -6.14
N HIS A 56 9.42 9.15 -5.07
CA HIS A 56 10.47 9.28 -4.05
C HIS A 56 11.54 8.19 -4.14
N ALA A 57 11.17 6.94 -4.33
CA ALA A 57 12.14 5.86 -4.37
C ALA A 57 12.96 5.85 -5.65
N TYR A 58 12.32 6.05 -6.78
CA TYR A 58 12.95 6.04 -8.12
C TYR A 58 12.84 7.42 -8.77
N ARG A 59 13.43 8.44 -8.13
CA ARG A 59 13.24 9.84 -8.52
C ARG A 59 13.50 10.14 -9.99
N ASP A 60 14.65 9.75 -10.49
CA ASP A 60 15.07 10.09 -11.86
C ASP A 60 15.38 8.87 -12.67
N THR A 61 14.82 7.74 -12.32
CA THR A 61 15.11 6.48 -12.98
C THR A 61 13.87 5.60 -12.96
N LEU A 62 13.86 4.58 -13.79
CA LEU A 62 12.82 3.56 -13.77
C LEU A 62 13.34 2.37 -12.97
N GLY A 63 12.55 1.94 -12.01
CA GLY A 63 12.82 0.74 -11.24
C GLY A 63 11.58 -0.14 -11.24
N VAL A 64 11.67 -1.27 -10.57
CA VAL A 64 10.56 -2.22 -10.50
C VAL A 64 9.85 -2.06 -9.16
N ILE A 65 8.53 -2.01 -9.20
CA ILE A 65 7.67 -2.00 -8.03
C ILE A 65 7.07 -3.40 -7.92
N TYR A 66 7.17 -3.99 -6.72
CA TYR A 66 6.69 -5.34 -6.45
C TYR A 66 5.51 -5.27 -5.49
N ILE A 67 4.37 -5.83 -5.88
CA ILE A 67 3.18 -5.90 -5.02
C ILE A 67 2.85 -7.36 -4.77
N THR A 68 2.68 -7.73 -3.50
CA THR A 68 2.23 -9.05 -3.11
C THR A 68 1.02 -8.89 -2.20
N CYS A 69 -0.07 -9.58 -2.52
CA CYS A 69 -1.27 -9.56 -1.70
C CYS A 69 -1.62 -10.97 -1.24
N LYS A 70 -2.13 -11.07 -0.03
CA LYS A 70 -2.56 -12.34 0.55
C LYS A 70 -3.93 -12.17 1.20
N LEU A 71 -4.79 -13.14 0.97
CA LEU A 71 -6.09 -13.21 1.62
C LEU A 71 -6.07 -14.33 2.65
N TYR A 72 -6.73 -14.11 3.76
CA TYR A 72 -6.85 -15.10 4.84
C TYR A 72 -8.31 -15.43 5.10
N GLU A 73 -8.55 -16.62 5.61
CA GLU A 73 -9.91 -17.11 5.84
C GLU A 73 -10.72 -16.22 6.79
N ASP A 74 -10.04 -15.56 7.72
CA ASP A 74 -10.68 -14.66 8.68
C ASP A 74 -11.06 -13.31 8.09
N GLY A 75 -10.86 -13.08 6.80
CA GLY A 75 -11.19 -11.83 6.13
C GLY A 75 -10.06 -10.82 6.10
N ARG A 76 -8.89 -11.21 6.59
CA ARG A 76 -7.75 -10.32 6.59
C ARG A 76 -7.10 -10.27 5.21
N LEU A 77 -6.75 -9.06 4.79
CA LEU A 77 -6.01 -8.77 3.57
C LEU A 77 -4.66 -8.19 3.95
N SER A 78 -3.60 -8.73 3.36
CA SER A 78 -2.25 -8.19 3.50
C SER A 78 -1.79 -7.69 2.14
N ILE A 79 -1.27 -6.46 2.10
CA ILE A 79 -0.73 -5.84 0.89
C ILE A 79 0.70 -5.41 1.18
N ARG A 80 1.63 -5.94 0.41
CA ARG A 80 3.04 -5.61 0.56
C ARG A 80 3.52 -4.95 -0.72
N ILE A 81 4.05 -3.74 -0.61
CA ILE A 81 4.56 -2.98 -1.74
C ILE A 81 6.03 -2.68 -1.49
N ARG A 82 6.89 -3.16 -2.38
CA ARG A 82 8.32 -3.07 -2.21
C ARG A 82 8.98 -2.41 -3.40
N ASP A 83 9.96 -1.57 -3.12
CA ASP A 83 10.84 -1.01 -4.13
C ASP A 83 12.30 -1.27 -3.75
N LYS A 84 13.19 -1.07 -4.71
CA LYS A 84 14.63 -1.16 -4.53
C LYS A 84 15.27 0.19 -4.81
N GLY A 85 14.59 1.25 -4.39
CA GLY A 85 15.01 2.62 -4.63
C GLY A 85 15.97 3.16 -3.59
N CYS A 86 15.96 4.46 -3.41
CA CYS A 86 16.91 5.14 -2.54
C CYS A 86 16.73 4.87 -1.05
N GLY A 87 15.57 4.36 -0.64
CA GLY A 87 15.27 4.12 0.76
C GLY A 87 14.93 5.39 1.52
N ILE A 88 14.61 5.23 2.80
CA ILE A 88 14.25 6.32 3.70
C ILE A 88 15.25 6.32 4.84
N GLU A 89 15.86 7.47 5.08
CA GLU A 89 16.90 7.59 6.09
C GLU A 89 16.34 7.47 7.51
N ASP A 90 15.21 8.12 7.77
CA ASP A 90 14.56 8.11 9.08
C ASP A 90 13.08 7.78 8.91
N VAL A 91 12.75 6.49 9.06
CA VAL A 91 11.38 6.01 8.88
C VAL A 91 10.43 6.59 9.93
N GLU A 92 10.86 6.68 11.19
CA GLU A 92 10.02 7.23 12.25
C GLU A 92 9.62 8.67 11.94
N LYS A 93 10.57 9.46 11.49
CA LYS A 93 10.33 10.85 11.13
C LYS A 93 9.41 10.96 9.92
N ALA A 94 9.60 10.08 8.94
CA ALA A 94 8.77 10.07 7.72
C ALA A 94 7.32 9.72 8.03
N MET A 95 7.08 8.95 9.07
CA MET A 95 5.74 8.53 9.47
C MET A 95 5.03 9.51 10.38
N GLN A 96 5.71 10.54 10.87
CA GLN A 96 5.08 11.52 11.74
C GLN A 96 4.00 12.33 11.01
N PRO A 97 2.96 12.77 11.74
CA PRO A 97 1.95 13.63 11.15
C PRO A 97 2.58 14.87 10.50
N LEU A 98 2.00 15.28 9.39
CA LEU A 98 2.52 16.39 8.60
C LEU A 98 2.13 17.71 9.22
N PHE A 99 3.11 18.62 9.26
CA PHE A 99 2.87 20.01 9.62
C PHE A 99 2.90 20.85 8.35
N THR A 100 2.14 21.94 8.34
CA THR A 100 1.94 22.79 7.18
C THR A 100 3.11 23.71 6.89
N THR A 101 4.33 23.21 6.82
CA THR A 101 5.48 23.99 6.42
C THR A 101 5.99 23.48 5.09
N SER A 102 6.60 24.36 4.31
CA SER A 102 7.14 24.00 3.00
C SER A 102 8.18 22.89 3.09
N GLU A 103 8.90 22.82 4.18
CA GLU A 103 9.90 21.77 4.41
C GLU A 103 9.27 20.39 4.56
N ASN A 104 7.99 20.34 4.91
CA ASN A 104 7.27 19.09 5.10
C ASN A 104 6.55 18.61 3.84
N GLU A 105 6.61 19.38 2.75
CA GLU A 105 5.96 18.97 1.51
C GLU A 105 6.50 17.65 0.98
N GLU A 106 7.81 17.44 1.07
CA GLU A 106 8.40 16.17 0.67
C GLU A 106 7.91 15.01 1.54
N ARG A 107 7.78 15.25 2.84
CA ARG A 107 7.23 14.23 3.75
C ARG A 107 5.74 14.03 3.52
N ALA A 108 5.02 15.12 3.19
CA ALA A 108 3.62 15.02 2.82
C ALA A 108 3.45 14.08 1.62
N GLY A 109 4.39 14.14 0.67
CA GLY A 109 4.38 13.28 -0.49
C GLY A 109 4.60 11.79 -0.20
N LEU A 110 5.05 11.42 1.01
CA LEU A 110 5.20 10.02 1.35
C LEU A 110 3.87 9.34 1.70
N GLY A 111 2.86 10.10 2.10
CA GLY A 111 1.50 9.58 2.27
C GLY A 111 1.32 8.53 3.35
N PHE A 112 2.28 8.35 4.27
CA PHE A 112 2.16 7.32 5.30
C PHE A 112 1.00 7.58 6.26
N ALA A 113 0.72 8.84 6.58
CA ALA A 113 -0.42 9.18 7.43
C ALA A 113 -1.75 8.79 6.77
N VAL A 114 -1.85 8.96 5.46
CA VAL A 114 -3.03 8.56 4.68
C VAL A 114 -3.19 7.04 4.71
N MET A 115 -2.11 6.31 4.44
CA MET A 115 -2.14 4.84 4.48
C MET A 115 -2.59 4.35 5.86
N GLU A 116 -2.03 4.93 6.92
CA GLU A 116 -2.36 4.53 8.29
C GLU A 116 -3.81 4.82 8.63
N SER A 117 -4.35 5.93 8.13
CA SER A 117 -5.73 6.30 8.42
C SER A 117 -6.75 5.40 7.74
N PHE A 118 -6.43 4.83 6.59
CA PHE A 118 -7.36 3.98 5.82
C PHE A 118 -7.18 2.48 6.02
N MET A 119 -6.05 2.08 6.59
CA MET A 119 -5.76 0.67 6.83
C MET A 119 -5.76 0.38 8.33
N ASP A 120 -5.92 -0.88 8.69
CA ASP A 120 -5.95 -1.26 10.11
C ASP A 120 -4.55 -1.26 10.72
N LYS A 121 -3.54 -1.53 9.90
CA LYS A 121 -2.16 -1.56 10.37
C LYS A 121 -1.24 -1.22 9.22
N LEU A 122 -0.17 -0.51 9.53
CA LEU A 122 0.87 -0.14 8.58
C LEU A 122 2.24 -0.47 9.17
N ARG A 123 3.07 -1.10 8.37
CA ARG A 123 4.47 -1.36 8.72
C ARG A 123 5.35 -0.86 7.59
N VAL A 124 6.35 -0.08 7.91
CA VAL A 124 7.32 0.42 6.93
C VAL A 124 8.72 -0.01 7.37
N THR A 125 9.44 -0.67 6.48
CA THR A 125 10.86 -0.98 6.70
C THR A 125 11.64 -0.43 5.53
N SER A 126 12.77 0.17 5.82
CA SER A 126 13.59 0.80 4.79
C SER A 126 15.03 0.91 5.25
N LYS A 127 15.94 0.91 4.27
CA LYS A 127 17.35 1.19 4.49
C LYS A 127 17.84 2.10 3.35
N PRO A 128 18.61 3.15 3.67
CA PRO A 128 19.17 4.00 2.63
C PRO A 128 19.94 3.19 1.60
N GLY A 129 19.67 3.44 0.33
CA GLY A 129 20.30 2.75 -0.79
C GLY A 129 19.80 1.34 -1.06
N LYS A 130 18.92 0.80 -0.23
CA LYS A 130 18.43 -0.57 -0.35
C LYS A 130 16.96 -0.67 -0.75
N GLY A 131 16.21 0.41 -0.56
CA GLY A 131 14.79 0.43 -0.88
C GLY A 131 13.89 0.39 0.34
N THR A 132 12.60 0.30 0.07
CA THR A 132 11.55 0.39 1.08
C THR A 132 10.53 -0.72 0.87
N THR A 133 10.02 -1.26 1.97
CA THR A 133 8.89 -2.19 1.96
C THR A 133 7.80 -1.62 2.85
N VAL A 134 6.61 -1.47 2.27
CA VAL A 134 5.41 -1.05 2.99
C VAL A 134 4.48 -2.24 3.05
N THR A 135 4.04 -2.61 4.25
CA THR A 135 3.07 -3.68 4.42
C THR A 135 1.85 -3.11 5.12
N MET A 136 0.69 -3.32 4.52
CA MET A 136 -0.58 -2.82 5.03
C MET A 136 -1.52 -3.97 5.26
N TYR A 137 -2.31 -3.88 6.32
CA TYR A 137 -3.28 -4.91 6.68
C TYR A 137 -4.65 -4.27 6.84
N LYS A 138 -5.67 -4.98 6.35
CA LYS A 138 -7.05 -4.57 6.52
C LYS A 138 -7.91 -5.81 6.66
N THR A 139 -8.81 -5.79 7.63
CA THR A 139 -9.76 -6.89 7.82
C THR A 139 -11.10 -6.46 7.24
N ILE A 140 -11.59 -7.26 6.29
CA ILE A 140 -12.89 -7.04 5.68
C ILE A 140 -13.90 -7.85 6.47
N LYS A 141 -14.86 -7.17 7.06
CA LYS A 141 -15.86 -7.83 7.90
C LYS A 141 -16.84 -8.62 7.05
N ARG A 142 -17.03 -9.88 7.38
CA ARG A 142 -18.01 -10.69 6.71
C ARG A 142 -19.42 -10.22 7.08
N ARG A 143 -20.29 -10.18 6.09
CA ARG A 143 -21.67 -9.79 6.29
C ARG A 143 -22.47 -10.98 6.75
N GLN A 144 -22.90 -10.96 7.99
CA GLN A 144 -23.62 -12.07 8.59
C GLN A 144 -24.94 -12.39 7.88
N ALA A 145 -25.63 -11.35 7.44
CA ALA A 145 -26.91 -11.51 6.76
C ALA A 145 -26.79 -12.36 5.49
N GLU A 146 -25.69 -12.27 4.79
CA GLU A 146 -25.46 -13.02 3.56
C GLU A 146 -25.33 -14.52 3.81
N LYS A 147 -24.87 -14.89 4.99
CA LYS A 147 -24.69 -16.30 5.34
C LYS A 147 -25.99 -16.96 5.72
N ASN A 148 -26.97 -16.19 6.11
CA ASN A 148 -28.25 -16.69 6.59
C ASN A 148 -29.32 -16.73 5.51
N THR A 149 -28.98 -16.26 4.35
CA THR A 149 -29.85 -16.30 3.20
C THR A 149 -29.38 -17.38 2.22
#